data_82df52a96529cd43f9461df21e66bc3c
#
_entry.id   82df52a96529cd43f9461df21e66bc3c
#
_cell.length_a   1.000
_cell.length_b   1.000
_cell.length_c   1.000
_cell.angle_alpha   90.00
_cell.angle_beta   90.00
_cell.angle_gamma   90.00
#
_symmetry.space_group_name_H-M   'P 1'
#
loop_
_entity.id
_entity.type
_entity.pdbx_description
1 polymer ?
#
loop_
_entity_poly.entity_id
_entity_poly.type
_entity_poly.pdbx_seq_one_letter_code
_entity_poly.pdbx_strand_id
1 'polypeptide(L)'
;MTLIDLQGRRVLVTQADVFMGPALCRVLSSLGAEVVADTRDLATDAHAAEAMVADAGPVDVLLAHLAVPAPNTRVDDVGDDEWRRVFAHLVDPLPRLARAVVPAMRRRGHGKILVVGSASALRGMRRTSTYSAARGAQLAWVQAVGVELARERIQVNAIAQNFVDNPTYFPPSVQVDPAFQQRLQCEVPLGRLVSADEDARFAAYLCSDAADCFVGQVFPVSGGWAWR
;
A
#
# COMPACT_ATOMS: atom_id res chain seq x y z
N MET A 1 24.40 -11.51 8.87
CA MET A 1 23.43 -11.56 7.76
C MET A 1 22.22 -10.74 8.21
N THR A 2 21.94 -9.62 7.55
CA THR A 2 20.77 -8.77 7.86
C THR A 2 19.51 -9.50 7.40
N LEU A 3 18.49 -9.59 8.23
CA LEU A 3 17.21 -10.26 7.91
C LEU A 3 16.52 -9.63 6.68
N ILE A 4 16.74 -8.33 6.47
CA ILE A 4 16.20 -7.55 5.35
C ILE A 4 17.39 -7.03 4.56
N ASP A 5 17.55 -7.53 3.34
CA ASP A 5 18.56 -7.08 2.38
C ASP A 5 17.87 -6.77 1.06
N LEU A 6 18.03 -5.54 0.59
CA LEU A 6 17.47 -5.05 -0.66
C LEU A 6 18.57 -4.58 -1.63
N GLN A 7 19.84 -4.95 -1.37
CA GLN A 7 20.97 -4.59 -2.24
C GLN A 7 20.73 -5.06 -3.68
N GLY A 8 20.82 -4.12 -4.61
CA GLY A 8 20.64 -4.37 -6.03
C GLY A 8 19.19 -4.62 -6.47
N ARG A 9 18.20 -4.50 -5.57
CA ARG A 9 16.79 -4.56 -5.92
C ARG A 9 16.30 -3.20 -6.39
N ARG A 10 15.72 -3.14 -7.58
CA ARG A 10 15.03 -1.95 -8.09
C ARG A 10 13.57 -1.98 -7.66
N VAL A 11 13.21 -1.02 -6.81
CA VAL A 11 11.88 -0.88 -6.21
C VAL A 11 11.17 0.34 -6.77
N LEU A 12 10.11 0.13 -7.55
CA LEU A 12 9.24 1.20 -8.03
C LEU A 12 8.17 1.49 -6.99
N VAL A 13 8.12 2.73 -6.51
CA VAL A 13 7.13 3.21 -5.53
C VAL A 13 6.21 4.22 -6.20
N THR A 14 4.91 3.93 -6.25
CA THR A 14 3.91 4.86 -6.82
C THR A 14 3.47 5.88 -5.77
N GLN A 15 3.04 7.09 -6.20
CA GLN A 15 2.64 8.19 -5.30
C GLN A 15 3.65 8.40 -4.15
N ALA A 16 4.92 8.48 -4.52
CA ALA A 16 6.04 8.47 -3.59
C ALA A 16 6.17 9.72 -2.70
N ASP A 17 5.47 10.79 -3.03
CA ASP A 17 5.54 12.10 -2.36
C ASP A 17 4.42 12.35 -1.33
N VAL A 18 3.43 11.47 -1.23
CA VAL A 18 2.27 11.65 -0.35
C VAL A 18 2.10 10.51 0.65
N PHE A 19 1.35 10.75 1.73
CA PHE A 19 1.05 9.77 2.79
C PHE A 19 2.29 9.02 3.28
N MET A 20 2.35 7.71 3.05
CA MET A 20 3.47 6.85 3.45
C MET A 20 4.63 6.82 2.44
N GLY A 21 4.42 7.35 1.23
CA GLY A 21 5.41 7.32 0.15
C GLY A 21 6.81 7.78 0.57
N PRO A 22 6.97 8.96 1.21
CA PRO A 22 8.29 9.44 1.65
C PRO A 22 8.98 8.51 2.65
N ALA A 23 8.25 7.93 3.61
CA ALA A 23 8.81 7.01 4.59
C ALA A 23 9.22 5.68 3.95
N LEU A 24 8.40 5.15 3.05
CA LEU A 24 8.70 3.94 2.28
C LEU A 24 9.98 4.13 1.45
N CYS A 25 10.07 5.20 0.66
CA CYS A 25 11.25 5.49 -0.16
C CYS A 25 12.52 5.60 0.71
N ARG A 26 12.46 6.33 1.81
CA ARG A 26 13.60 6.52 2.72
C ARG A 26 14.08 5.20 3.34
N VAL A 27 13.16 4.39 3.86
CA VAL A 27 13.51 3.12 4.51
C VAL A 27 14.03 2.10 3.50
N LEU A 28 13.38 1.95 2.34
CA LEU A 28 13.84 1.04 1.29
C LEU A 28 15.25 1.42 0.82
N SER A 29 15.52 2.70 0.56
CA SER A 29 16.86 3.17 0.18
C SER A 29 17.90 2.91 1.27
N SER A 30 17.54 3.10 2.56
CA SER A 30 18.46 2.83 3.68
C SER A 30 18.84 1.35 3.81
N LEU A 31 18.03 0.45 3.24
CA LEU A 31 18.27 -0.99 3.20
C LEU A 31 18.90 -1.46 1.88
N GLY A 32 19.38 -0.54 1.05
CA GLY A 32 20.17 -0.81 -0.14
C GLY A 32 19.36 -0.94 -1.43
N ALA A 33 18.05 -0.67 -1.41
CA ALA A 33 17.25 -0.67 -2.64
C ALA A 33 17.59 0.52 -3.54
N GLU A 34 17.59 0.29 -4.85
CA GLU A 34 17.49 1.34 -5.87
C GLU A 34 16.02 1.74 -5.98
N VAL A 35 15.64 2.81 -5.29
CA VAL A 35 14.25 3.28 -5.27
C VAL A 35 13.98 4.19 -6.45
N VAL A 36 13.00 3.81 -7.28
CA VAL A 36 12.40 4.66 -8.31
C VAL A 36 11.12 5.23 -7.73
N ALA A 37 11.17 6.50 -7.31
CA ALA A 37 10.05 7.21 -6.75
C ALA A 37 9.22 7.86 -7.88
N ASP A 38 7.97 7.47 -8.06
CA ASP A 38 7.09 8.03 -9.07
C ASP A 38 5.89 8.74 -8.42
N THR A 39 5.55 9.91 -8.96
CA THR A 39 4.49 10.78 -8.44
C THR A 39 3.34 10.99 -9.42
N ARG A 40 3.32 10.26 -10.53
CA ARG A 40 2.29 10.39 -11.57
C ARG A 40 0.90 10.08 -11.04
N ASP A 41 -0.08 10.78 -11.55
CA ASP A 41 -1.49 10.47 -11.33
C ASP A 41 -1.90 9.26 -12.18
N LEU A 42 -2.13 8.14 -11.51
CA LEU A 42 -2.55 6.88 -12.13
C LEU A 42 -4.08 6.79 -12.33
N ALA A 43 -4.83 7.74 -11.79
CA ALA A 43 -6.30 7.73 -11.87
C ALA A 43 -6.81 8.35 -13.17
N THR A 44 -6.19 9.44 -13.61
CA THR A 44 -6.66 10.24 -14.75
C THR A 44 -6.08 9.81 -16.09
N ASP A 45 -4.88 9.19 -16.09
CA ASP A 45 -4.22 8.72 -17.30
C ASP A 45 -4.11 7.18 -17.31
N ALA A 46 -4.81 6.54 -18.24
CA ALA A 46 -4.80 5.08 -18.41
C ALA A 46 -3.42 4.53 -18.84
N HIS A 47 -2.58 5.34 -19.47
CA HIS A 47 -1.25 4.97 -19.96
C HIS A 47 -0.12 5.31 -18.96
N ALA A 48 -0.42 6.04 -17.90
CA ALA A 48 0.57 6.44 -16.92
C ALA A 48 1.34 5.25 -16.31
N ALA A 49 0.65 4.14 -16.06
CA ALA A 49 1.28 2.93 -15.51
C ALA A 49 2.32 2.31 -16.47
N GLU A 50 2.03 2.26 -17.76
CA GLU A 50 2.95 1.75 -18.80
C GLU A 50 4.17 2.67 -18.94
N ALA A 51 3.93 3.97 -19.04
CA ALA A 51 5.00 4.97 -19.16
C ALA A 51 5.91 4.95 -17.93
N MET A 52 5.34 4.89 -16.73
CA MET A 52 6.08 4.81 -15.47
C MET A 52 7.00 3.59 -15.42
N VAL A 53 6.49 2.42 -15.78
CA VAL A 53 7.29 1.18 -15.77
C VAL A 53 8.35 1.19 -16.86
N ALA A 54 8.07 1.76 -18.03
CA ALA A 54 9.05 1.93 -19.10
C ALA A 54 10.21 2.82 -18.66
N ASP A 55 9.92 3.95 -18.01
CA ASP A 55 10.93 4.88 -17.50
C ASP A 55 11.73 4.29 -16.32
N ALA A 56 11.07 3.50 -15.47
CA ALA A 56 11.73 2.82 -14.34
C ALA A 56 12.71 1.74 -14.78
N GLY A 57 12.57 1.18 -15.98
CA GLY A 57 13.37 0.07 -16.45
C GLY A 57 13.00 -1.27 -15.78
N PRO A 58 13.96 -2.19 -15.57
CA PRO A 58 13.66 -3.50 -14.99
C PRO A 58 13.31 -3.37 -13.49
N VAL A 59 12.03 -3.49 -13.17
CA VAL A 59 11.49 -3.41 -11.79
C VAL A 59 11.48 -4.78 -11.15
N ASP A 60 12.18 -4.96 -10.03
CA ASP A 60 12.16 -6.19 -9.23
C ASP A 60 10.97 -6.22 -8.28
N VAL A 61 10.65 -5.08 -7.71
CA VAL A 61 9.54 -4.90 -6.76
C VAL A 61 8.69 -3.71 -7.19
N LEU A 62 7.39 -3.94 -7.36
CA LEU A 62 6.38 -2.88 -7.44
C LEU A 62 5.77 -2.68 -6.06
N LEU A 63 5.99 -1.51 -5.45
CA LEU A 63 5.28 -1.08 -4.26
C LEU A 63 4.14 -0.16 -4.70
N ALA A 64 2.95 -0.75 -4.86
CA ALA A 64 1.75 -0.04 -5.28
C ALA A 64 1.15 0.72 -4.09
N HIS A 65 1.68 1.90 -3.81
CA HIS A 65 1.15 2.85 -2.86
C HIS A 65 0.11 3.70 -3.58
N LEU A 66 -1.16 3.36 -3.40
CA LEU A 66 -2.31 4.05 -4.00
C LEU A 66 -3.11 4.69 -2.87
N ALA A 67 -3.14 6.00 -2.85
CA ALA A 67 -3.72 6.75 -1.75
C ALA A 67 -4.62 7.90 -2.25
N VAL A 68 -5.70 8.10 -1.53
CA VAL A 68 -6.61 9.22 -1.63
C VAL A 68 -7.18 9.48 -0.24
N PRO A 69 -7.43 10.73 0.16
CA PRO A 69 -8.09 11.00 1.43
C PRO A 69 -9.45 10.27 1.51
N ALA A 70 -9.68 9.57 2.63
CA ALA A 70 -10.93 8.86 2.85
C ALA A 70 -12.10 9.87 2.93
N PRO A 71 -13.15 9.74 2.11
CA PRO A 71 -14.35 10.52 2.29
C PRO A 71 -15.00 10.27 3.66
N ASN A 72 -15.69 11.27 4.20
CA ASN A 72 -16.49 11.16 5.41
C ASN A 72 -17.96 11.43 5.07
N THR A 73 -18.55 10.54 4.29
CA THR A 73 -19.90 10.70 3.70
C THR A 73 -20.87 9.69 4.31
N ARG A 74 -22.07 10.12 4.65
CA ARG A 74 -23.13 9.19 5.10
C ARG A 74 -23.50 8.26 3.96
N VAL A 75 -23.90 7.04 4.28
CA VAL A 75 -24.21 6.02 3.27
C VAL A 75 -25.32 6.44 2.29
N ASP A 76 -26.28 7.20 2.78
CA ASP A 76 -27.41 7.74 2.03
C ASP A 76 -27.08 9.01 1.21
N ASP A 77 -25.90 9.61 1.44
CA ASP A 77 -25.41 10.81 0.74
C ASP A 77 -24.30 10.49 -0.27
N VAL A 78 -23.85 9.22 -0.36
CA VAL A 78 -22.79 8.83 -1.29
C VAL A 78 -23.29 8.97 -2.74
N GLY A 79 -22.66 9.90 -3.47
CA GLY A 79 -22.95 10.09 -4.90
C GLY A 79 -22.03 9.25 -5.80
N ASP A 80 -22.47 9.02 -7.02
CA ASP A 80 -21.74 8.28 -8.05
C ASP A 80 -20.34 8.85 -8.32
N ASP A 81 -20.17 10.18 -8.23
CA ASP A 81 -18.88 10.84 -8.49
C ASP A 81 -17.86 10.54 -7.39
N GLU A 82 -18.30 10.50 -6.12
CA GLU A 82 -17.44 10.06 -5.03
C GLU A 82 -16.99 8.60 -5.26
N TRP A 83 -17.95 7.73 -5.59
CA TRP A 83 -17.69 6.33 -5.85
C TRP A 83 -16.67 6.14 -6.97
N ARG A 84 -16.94 6.72 -8.15
CA ARG A 84 -16.04 6.62 -9.32
C ARG A 84 -14.66 7.17 -9.02
N ARG A 85 -14.57 8.34 -8.38
CA ARG A 85 -13.29 8.97 -8.03
C ARG A 85 -12.44 8.08 -7.11
N VAL A 86 -13.04 7.52 -6.05
CA VAL A 86 -12.29 6.68 -5.10
C VAL A 86 -11.81 5.39 -5.76
N PHE A 87 -12.65 4.75 -6.57
CA PHE A 87 -12.26 3.54 -7.31
C PHE A 87 -11.20 3.83 -8.37
N ALA A 88 -11.30 4.95 -9.09
CA ALA A 88 -10.30 5.36 -10.07
C ALA A 88 -8.90 5.53 -9.46
N HIS A 89 -8.81 6.03 -8.22
CA HIS A 89 -7.52 6.20 -7.55
C HIS A 89 -7.01 4.92 -6.89
N LEU A 90 -7.87 4.10 -6.32
CA LEU A 90 -7.47 2.98 -5.48
C LEU A 90 -7.50 1.62 -6.18
N VAL A 91 -8.38 1.43 -7.15
CA VAL A 91 -8.64 0.10 -7.74
C VAL A 91 -8.18 0.02 -9.19
N ASP A 92 -8.59 0.95 -10.02
CA ASP A 92 -8.33 0.92 -11.46
C ASP A 92 -6.83 0.89 -11.83
N PRO A 93 -5.91 1.50 -11.06
CA PRO A 93 -4.48 1.40 -11.34
C PRO A 93 -3.92 -0.02 -11.18
N LEU A 94 -4.46 -0.87 -10.30
CA LEU A 94 -3.89 -2.19 -10.01
C LEU A 94 -3.74 -3.08 -11.25
N PRO A 95 -4.79 -3.34 -12.05
CA PRO A 95 -4.66 -4.14 -13.26
C PRO A 95 -3.77 -3.48 -14.32
N ARG A 96 -3.70 -2.14 -14.38
CA ARG A 96 -2.82 -1.40 -15.30
C ARG A 96 -1.35 -1.60 -14.91
N LEU A 97 -1.04 -1.44 -13.63
CA LEU A 97 0.30 -1.69 -13.06
C LEU A 97 0.73 -3.15 -13.27
N ALA A 98 -0.16 -4.11 -12.99
CA ALA A 98 0.15 -5.52 -13.19
C ALA A 98 0.47 -5.83 -14.66
N ARG A 99 -0.33 -5.34 -15.62
CA ARG A 99 -0.05 -5.50 -17.05
C ARG A 99 1.31 -4.93 -17.45
N ALA A 100 1.73 -3.85 -16.82
CA ALA A 100 3.00 -3.21 -17.12
C ALA A 100 4.22 -3.97 -16.54
N VAL A 101 4.15 -4.50 -15.29
CA VAL A 101 5.32 -5.11 -14.63
C VAL A 101 5.40 -6.63 -14.79
N VAL A 102 4.27 -7.35 -14.75
CA VAL A 102 4.24 -8.82 -14.71
C VAL A 102 4.92 -9.48 -15.92
N PRO A 103 4.77 -9.02 -17.17
CA PRO A 103 5.44 -9.65 -18.30
C PRO A 103 6.97 -9.68 -18.17
N ALA A 104 7.57 -8.61 -17.63
CA ALA A 104 9.02 -8.56 -17.39
C ALA A 104 9.44 -9.42 -16.19
N MET A 105 8.68 -9.42 -15.09
CA MET A 105 8.91 -10.30 -13.94
C MET A 105 8.82 -11.78 -14.34
N ARG A 106 7.82 -12.14 -15.14
CA ARG A 106 7.63 -13.49 -15.68
C ARG A 106 8.82 -13.96 -16.52
N ARG A 107 9.34 -13.10 -17.41
CA ARG A 107 10.55 -13.43 -18.21
C ARG A 107 11.79 -13.65 -17.35
N ARG A 108 11.93 -12.92 -16.23
CA ARG A 108 13.05 -13.09 -15.29
C ARG A 108 12.86 -14.25 -14.32
N GLY A 109 11.63 -14.78 -14.20
CA GLY A 109 11.26 -15.85 -13.27
C GLY A 109 11.25 -15.43 -11.80
N HIS A 110 11.12 -14.14 -11.52
CA HIS A 110 10.95 -13.59 -10.17
C HIS A 110 10.36 -12.18 -10.20
N GLY A 111 9.70 -11.78 -9.12
CA GLY A 111 9.19 -10.43 -8.91
C GLY A 111 8.35 -10.33 -7.65
N LYS A 112 8.11 -9.10 -7.19
CA LYS A 112 7.22 -8.85 -6.05
C LYS A 112 6.29 -7.67 -6.33
N ILE A 113 5.04 -7.81 -5.90
CA ILE A 113 4.06 -6.72 -5.88
C ILE A 113 3.55 -6.58 -4.45
N LEU A 114 3.78 -5.44 -3.85
CA LEU A 114 3.27 -5.10 -2.53
C LEU A 114 2.26 -3.96 -2.65
N VAL A 115 1.01 -4.21 -2.24
CA VAL A 115 -0.04 -3.19 -2.23
C VAL A 115 -0.16 -2.58 -0.83
N VAL A 116 -0.11 -1.25 -0.76
CA VAL A 116 -0.41 -0.52 0.47
C VAL A 116 -1.91 -0.27 0.52
N GLY A 117 -2.59 -1.12 1.28
CA GLY A 117 -4.03 -1.11 1.50
C GLY A 117 -4.45 -0.41 2.80
N SER A 118 -5.66 -0.72 3.27
CA SER A 118 -6.18 -0.17 4.51
C SER A 118 -6.93 -1.22 5.33
N ALA A 119 -6.74 -1.20 6.64
CA ALA A 119 -7.48 -2.04 7.58
C ALA A 119 -8.98 -1.65 7.68
N SER A 120 -9.40 -0.53 7.09
CA SER A 120 -10.83 -0.21 6.93
C SER A 120 -11.58 -1.23 6.06
N ALA A 121 -10.86 -2.03 5.27
CA ALA A 121 -11.41 -3.17 4.54
C ALA A 121 -11.64 -4.41 5.43
N LEU A 122 -10.96 -4.48 6.57
CA LEU A 122 -11.03 -5.61 7.52
C LEU A 122 -11.97 -5.32 8.69
N ARG A 123 -12.11 -4.05 9.05
CA ARG A 123 -12.98 -3.58 10.12
C ARG A 123 -13.70 -2.32 9.65
N GLY A 124 -15.04 -2.37 9.60
CA GLY A 124 -15.87 -1.25 9.14
C GLY A 124 -15.67 0.03 9.96
N MET A 125 -15.68 1.15 9.28
CA MET A 125 -15.64 2.49 9.85
C MET A 125 -16.88 3.29 9.41
N ARG A 126 -17.38 4.13 10.31
CA ARG A 126 -18.55 4.98 9.99
C ARG A 126 -18.20 5.99 8.90
N ARG A 127 -19.13 6.23 7.97
CA ARG A 127 -19.04 7.25 6.91
C ARG A 127 -17.89 7.04 5.90
N THR A 128 -17.39 5.81 5.78
CA THR A 128 -16.30 5.47 4.85
C THR A 128 -16.66 4.31 3.93
N SER A 129 -17.95 4.13 3.62
CA SER A 129 -18.41 2.98 2.85
C SER A 129 -17.72 2.85 1.51
N THR A 130 -17.61 3.93 0.74
CA THR A 130 -16.92 3.97 -0.56
C THR A 130 -15.44 3.60 -0.43
N TYR A 131 -14.76 4.23 0.53
CA TYR A 131 -13.34 3.96 0.76
C TYR A 131 -13.09 2.53 1.21
N SER A 132 -13.88 2.03 2.16
CA SER A 132 -13.75 0.65 2.66
C SER A 132 -14.03 -0.37 1.55
N ALA A 133 -15.01 -0.11 0.67
CA ALA A 133 -15.29 -0.97 -0.49
C ALA A 133 -14.11 -1.02 -1.47
N ALA A 134 -13.54 0.14 -1.83
CA ALA A 134 -12.38 0.21 -2.71
C ALA A 134 -11.14 -0.45 -2.10
N ARG A 135 -10.88 -0.25 -0.81
CA ARG A 135 -9.80 -0.93 -0.08
C ARG A 135 -10.05 -2.44 0.00
N GLY A 136 -11.30 -2.89 0.19
CA GLY A 136 -11.68 -4.30 0.12
C GLY A 136 -11.40 -4.91 -1.25
N ALA A 137 -11.71 -4.18 -2.32
CA ALA A 137 -11.39 -4.59 -3.68
C ALA A 137 -9.88 -4.77 -3.91
N GLN A 138 -9.03 -3.88 -3.36
CA GLN A 138 -7.57 -4.04 -3.41
C GLN A 138 -7.12 -5.34 -2.74
N LEU A 139 -7.63 -5.65 -1.54
CA LEU A 139 -7.23 -6.84 -0.79
C LEU A 139 -7.69 -8.13 -1.49
N ALA A 140 -8.92 -8.16 -2.02
CA ALA A 140 -9.42 -9.29 -2.80
C ALA A 140 -8.62 -9.49 -4.10
N TRP A 141 -8.24 -8.40 -4.78
CA TRP A 141 -7.38 -8.44 -5.97
C TRP A 141 -6.01 -9.06 -5.64
N VAL A 142 -5.37 -8.65 -4.55
CA VAL A 142 -4.09 -9.19 -4.08
C VAL A 142 -4.17 -10.69 -3.82
N GLN A 143 -5.23 -11.16 -3.18
CA GLN A 143 -5.42 -12.59 -2.91
C GLN A 143 -5.52 -13.40 -4.20
N ALA A 144 -6.33 -12.95 -5.15
CA ALA A 144 -6.53 -13.63 -6.43
C ALA A 144 -5.25 -13.66 -7.27
N VAL A 145 -4.61 -12.49 -7.46
CA VAL A 145 -3.40 -12.37 -8.28
C VAL A 145 -2.21 -13.05 -7.63
N GLY A 146 -2.11 -13.05 -6.29
CA GLY A 146 -1.07 -13.77 -5.57
C GLY A 146 -1.12 -15.27 -5.85
N VAL A 147 -2.29 -15.89 -5.78
CA VAL A 147 -2.48 -17.31 -6.12
C VAL A 147 -2.16 -17.58 -7.59
N GLU A 148 -2.59 -16.71 -8.50
CA GLU A 148 -2.34 -16.87 -9.94
C GLU A 148 -0.84 -16.88 -10.27
N LEU A 149 -0.07 -15.93 -9.69
CA LEU A 149 1.33 -15.70 -10.05
C LEU A 149 2.34 -16.53 -9.21
N ALA A 150 1.90 -17.24 -8.17
CA ALA A 150 2.77 -17.93 -7.23
C ALA A 150 3.72 -18.93 -7.90
N ARG A 151 3.23 -19.72 -8.84
CA ARG A 151 4.05 -20.73 -9.56
C ARG A 151 5.09 -20.11 -10.48
N GLU A 152 4.94 -18.83 -10.80
CA GLU A 152 5.89 -18.05 -11.60
C GLU A 152 6.93 -17.33 -10.72
N ARG A 153 6.94 -17.62 -9.40
CA ARG A 153 7.82 -16.99 -8.41
C ARG A 153 7.65 -15.46 -8.35
N ILE A 154 6.41 -15.01 -8.53
CA ILE A 154 6.01 -13.61 -8.34
C ILE A 154 5.07 -13.57 -7.13
N GLN A 155 5.55 -12.96 -6.04
CA GLN A 155 4.77 -12.80 -4.80
C GLN A 155 3.94 -11.52 -4.87
N VAL A 156 2.66 -11.64 -4.56
CA VAL A 156 1.74 -10.49 -4.46
C VAL A 156 1.10 -10.50 -3.08
N ASN A 157 1.34 -9.45 -2.29
CA ASN A 157 0.85 -9.34 -0.93
C ASN A 157 0.36 -7.91 -0.65
N ALA A 158 -0.31 -7.70 0.48
CA ALA A 158 -0.76 -6.38 0.91
C ALA A 158 -0.45 -6.11 2.38
N ILE A 159 -0.20 -4.84 2.69
CA ILE A 159 -0.26 -4.29 4.05
C ILE A 159 -1.59 -3.55 4.19
N ALA A 160 -2.39 -3.90 5.20
CA ALA A 160 -3.63 -3.23 5.52
C ALA A 160 -3.41 -2.27 6.70
N GLN A 161 -3.18 -1.00 6.38
CA GLN A 161 -2.80 0.04 7.35
C GLN A 161 -4.00 0.66 8.04
N ASN A 162 -3.87 0.97 9.35
CA ASN A 162 -4.62 1.99 10.06
C ASN A 162 -3.83 2.47 11.28
N PHE A 163 -4.05 3.69 11.74
CA PHE A 163 -3.29 4.30 12.84
C PHE A 163 -1.77 4.22 12.65
N VAL A 164 -1.33 4.36 11.40
CA VAL A 164 0.09 4.53 11.05
C VAL A 164 0.36 6.02 10.89
N ASP A 165 1.42 6.49 11.55
CA ASP A 165 1.84 7.90 11.54
C ASP A 165 2.15 8.36 10.11
N ASN A 166 1.41 9.35 9.66
CA ASN A 166 1.65 10.05 8.40
C ASN A 166 1.08 11.48 8.48
N PRO A 167 1.69 12.44 7.80
CA PRO A 167 1.33 13.85 7.96
C PRO A 167 -0.06 14.22 7.43
N THR A 168 -0.65 13.39 6.57
CA THR A 168 -1.97 13.66 5.97
C THR A 168 -3.10 13.38 6.96
N TYR A 169 -3.06 12.25 7.68
CA TYR A 169 -4.11 11.88 8.63
C TYR A 169 -3.78 12.29 10.07
N PHE A 170 -2.52 12.31 10.42
CA PHE A 170 -2.04 12.55 11.77
C PHE A 170 -0.97 13.64 11.83
N PRO A 171 -1.28 14.88 11.37
CA PRO A 171 -0.35 16.00 11.52
C PRO A 171 -0.07 16.27 13.01
N PRO A 172 1.03 16.95 13.37
CA PRO A 172 1.40 17.21 14.76
C PRO A 172 0.25 17.81 15.60
N SER A 173 -0.59 18.68 15.01
CA SER A 173 -1.75 19.26 15.68
C SER A 173 -2.79 18.22 16.10
N VAL A 174 -2.98 17.16 15.31
CA VAL A 174 -3.89 16.04 15.66
C VAL A 174 -3.25 15.17 16.72
N GLN A 175 -1.95 14.90 16.60
CA GLN A 175 -1.25 14.00 17.52
C GLN A 175 -1.20 14.54 18.97
N VAL A 176 -1.18 15.88 19.17
CA VAL A 176 -1.19 16.47 20.50
C VAL A 176 -2.60 16.72 21.05
N ASP A 177 -3.65 16.48 20.28
CA ASP A 177 -5.04 16.66 20.71
C ASP A 177 -5.39 15.61 21.79
N PRO A 178 -5.83 16.05 22.99
CA PRO A 178 -6.24 15.14 24.07
C PRO A 178 -7.34 14.16 23.68
N ALA A 179 -8.30 14.59 22.84
CA ALA A 179 -9.39 13.74 22.37
C ALA A 179 -8.85 12.62 21.44
N PHE A 180 -7.89 12.95 20.59
CA PHE A 180 -7.22 11.96 19.76
C PHE A 180 -6.36 10.98 20.59
N GLN A 181 -5.64 11.49 21.58
CA GLN A 181 -4.85 10.64 22.49
C GLN A 181 -5.76 9.68 23.27
N GLN A 182 -6.90 10.17 23.78
CA GLN A 182 -7.88 9.32 24.45
C GLN A 182 -8.43 8.25 23.49
N ARG A 183 -8.70 8.62 22.24
CA ARG A 183 -9.17 7.70 21.20
C ARG A 183 -8.13 6.59 20.95
N LEU A 184 -6.84 6.93 20.84
CA LEU A 184 -5.77 5.95 20.68
C LEU A 184 -5.75 4.95 21.84
N GLN A 185 -5.85 5.43 23.08
CA GLN A 185 -5.89 4.56 24.27
C GLN A 185 -7.10 3.62 24.28
N CYS A 186 -8.26 4.07 23.77
CA CYS A 186 -9.50 3.27 23.79
C CYS A 186 -9.62 2.30 22.62
N GLU A 187 -9.21 2.71 21.41
CA GLU A 187 -9.47 1.95 20.18
C GLU A 187 -8.28 1.13 19.69
N VAL A 188 -7.06 1.52 20.02
CA VAL A 188 -5.83 0.91 19.51
C VAL A 188 -5.11 0.18 20.65
N PRO A 189 -5.07 -1.16 20.67
CA PRO A 189 -4.42 -1.92 21.75
C PRO A 189 -2.97 -1.51 22.03
N LEU A 190 -2.21 -1.07 21.02
CA LEU A 190 -0.86 -0.54 21.17
C LEU A 190 -0.80 0.78 21.95
N GLY A 191 -1.92 1.52 22.07
CA GLY A 191 -2.03 2.78 22.75
C GLY A 191 -1.30 3.97 22.10
N ARG A 192 -0.74 3.77 20.90
CA ARG A 192 -0.06 4.81 20.10
C ARG A 192 -0.25 4.56 18.62
N LEU A 193 0.14 5.54 17.81
CA LEU A 193 0.31 5.29 16.37
C LEU A 193 1.46 4.28 16.16
N VAL A 194 1.31 3.43 15.14
CA VAL A 194 2.45 2.71 14.56
C VAL A 194 3.32 3.76 13.88
N SER A 195 4.62 3.77 14.12
CA SER A 195 5.49 4.74 13.46
C SER A 195 5.58 4.45 11.96
N ALA A 196 5.81 5.49 11.17
CA ALA A 196 6.03 5.34 9.73
C ALA A 196 7.20 4.39 9.42
N ASP A 197 8.24 4.39 10.27
CA ASP A 197 9.40 3.51 10.12
C ASP A 197 9.10 2.04 10.46
N GLU A 198 8.27 1.77 11.47
CA GLU A 198 7.84 0.39 11.79
C GLU A 198 7.08 -0.21 10.60
N ASP A 199 6.15 0.53 10.03
CA ASP A 199 5.39 0.09 8.86
C ASP A 199 6.28 -0.07 7.62
N ALA A 200 7.13 0.92 7.32
CA ALA A 200 8.01 0.88 6.16
C ALA A 200 9.07 -0.24 6.25
N ARG A 201 9.57 -0.58 7.45
CA ARG A 201 10.44 -1.74 7.65
C ARG A 201 9.72 -3.07 7.41
N PHE A 202 8.45 -3.16 7.80
CA PHE A 202 7.65 -4.33 7.48
C PHE A 202 7.39 -4.44 5.97
N ALA A 203 7.11 -3.31 5.30
CA ALA A 203 7.05 -3.27 3.84
C ALA A 203 8.36 -3.75 3.20
N ALA A 204 9.51 -3.29 3.68
CA ALA A 204 10.83 -3.71 3.21
C ALA A 204 11.07 -5.22 3.42
N TYR A 205 10.64 -5.77 4.56
CA TYR A 205 10.68 -7.22 4.80
C TYR A 205 9.88 -7.98 3.73
N LEU A 206 8.66 -7.55 3.41
CA LEU A 206 7.83 -8.16 2.37
C LEU A 206 8.41 -8.00 0.96
N CYS A 207 9.24 -6.98 0.73
CA CYS A 207 9.97 -6.77 -0.52
C CYS A 207 11.23 -7.62 -0.62
N SER A 208 11.75 -8.19 0.47
CA SER A 208 12.97 -9.01 0.52
C SER A 208 12.71 -10.49 0.25
N ASP A 209 13.76 -11.25 -0.05
CA ASP A 209 13.69 -12.71 -0.27
C ASP A 209 13.27 -13.47 1.01
N ALA A 210 13.44 -12.87 2.20
CA ALA A 210 13.00 -13.46 3.46
C ALA A 210 11.47 -13.67 3.53
N ALA A 211 10.71 -13.01 2.66
CA ALA A 211 9.25 -13.09 2.58
C ALA A 211 8.73 -13.92 1.39
N ASP A 212 9.56 -14.73 0.73
CA ASP A 212 9.17 -15.47 -0.47
C ASP A 212 8.07 -16.51 -0.25
N CYS A 213 7.88 -16.95 0.99
CA CYS A 213 6.81 -17.90 1.35
C CYS A 213 5.40 -17.28 1.41
N PHE A 214 5.27 -15.94 1.38
CA PHE A 214 3.98 -15.29 1.46
C PHE A 214 3.37 -15.08 0.08
N VAL A 215 2.15 -15.57 -0.09
CA VAL A 215 1.41 -15.55 -1.35
C VAL A 215 -0.03 -15.12 -1.08
N GLY A 216 -0.45 -14.01 -1.67
CA GLY A 216 -1.82 -13.50 -1.54
C GLY A 216 -2.19 -13.09 -0.11
N GLN A 217 -1.21 -12.75 0.72
CA GLN A 217 -1.46 -12.44 2.11
C GLN A 217 -1.80 -10.97 2.31
N VAL A 218 -2.65 -10.73 3.31
CA VAL A 218 -3.02 -9.40 3.78
C VAL A 218 -2.58 -9.27 5.23
N PHE A 219 -1.67 -8.35 5.50
CA PHE A 219 -1.08 -8.15 6.82
C PHE A 219 -1.62 -6.85 7.47
N PRO A 220 -2.44 -6.95 8.54
CA PRO A 220 -2.87 -5.76 9.26
C PRO A 220 -1.70 -5.10 9.99
N VAL A 221 -1.43 -3.83 9.70
CA VAL A 221 -0.51 -2.97 10.45
C VAL A 221 -1.34 -1.82 11.03
N SER A 222 -1.81 -1.99 12.26
CA SER A 222 -2.83 -1.12 12.83
C SER A 222 -2.75 -0.98 14.36
N GLY A 223 -1.63 -1.40 14.97
CA GLY A 223 -1.50 -1.40 16.42
C GLY A 223 -2.51 -2.29 17.16
N GLY A 224 -3.07 -3.30 16.49
CA GLY A 224 -4.11 -4.20 17.03
C GLY A 224 -5.54 -3.69 16.83
N TRP A 225 -5.75 -2.58 16.12
CA TRP A 225 -7.09 -2.08 15.80
C TRP A 225 -7.90 -3.05 14.90
N ALA A 226 -7.22 -3.73 13.99
CA ALA A 226 -7.77 -4.83 13.19
C ALA A 226 -6.79 -6.01 13.21
N TRP A 227 -7.30 -7.24 13.19
CA TRP A 227 -6.53 -8.49 13.31
C TRP A 227 -6.92 -9.56 12.28
N ARG A 228 -7.56 -9.18 11.19
CA ARG A 228 -7.88 -10.08 10.07
C ARG A 228 -7.62 -9.38 8.77
#